data_0253d73e4f18aefe1e94ef68a3799b12
#
_entry.id   0253d73e4f18aefe1e94ef68a3799b12
#
_cell.length_a   1.000
_cell.length_b   1.000
_cell.length_c   1.000
_cell.angle_alpha   90.00
_cell.angle_beta   90.00
_cell.angle_gamma   90.00
#
_symmetry.space_group_name_H-M   'P 1'
#
loop_
_entity.id
_entity.type
_entity.pdbx_description
1 polymer ?
#
loop_
_entity_poly.entity_id
_entity_poly.type
_entity_poly.pdbx_seq_one_letter_code
_entity_poly.pdbx_strand_id
1 'polypeptide(L)'
;MKAIQLQEFGGAEAFQYVDLEDPTPGDGEVLVEVTRCGVNFADTHSTRNDYLAEQQLPLVPGAEVAGRTPDGRRVAALVGSGGYAEKVVVPESLTIPVPDEVDDDQAAGALDHGLTAMALVKRIAVIVPGESIAIEAAAGGTGTLAVQIAKAAGS
;
A
#
# COMPACT_ATOMS: atom_id res chain seq x y z
N MET A 1 -9.69 -18.30 -1.93
CA MET A 1 -9.74 -16.88 -2.28
C MET A 1 -9.28 -16.63 -3.71
N LYS A 2 -9.77 -15.58 -4.34
CA LYS A 2 -9.25 -15.13 -5.64
C LYS A 2 -8.03 -14.25 -5.43
N ALA A 3 -7.05 -14.34 -6.35
CA ALA A 3 -5.86 -13.51 -6.34
C ALA A 3 -5.33 -13.27 -7.77
N ILE A 4 -4.51 -12.23 -7.91
CA ILE A 4 -3.66 -12.01 -9.07
C ILE A 4 -2.26 -12.52 -8.74
N GLN A 5 -1.78 -13.52 -9.47
CA GLN A 5 -0.49 -14.17 -9.20
C GLN A 5 0.38 -14.21 -10.44
N LEU A 6 1.71 -14.12 -10.23
CA LEU A 6 2.72 -14.39 -11.24
C LEU A 6 3.37 -15.75 -10.98
N GLN A 7 3.49 -16.54 -12.04
CA GLN A 7 4.28 -17.79 -12.07
C GLN A 7 5.69 -17.57 -12.65
N GLU A 8 5.85 -16.49 -13.40
CA GLU A 8 7.12 -16.04 -13.99
C GLU A 8 7.21 -14.50 -13.91
N PHE A 9 8.41 -13.99 -13.89
CA PHE A 9 8.62 -12.54 -13.93
C PHE A 9 8.33 -11.98 -15.32
N GLY A 10 7.69 -10.81 -15.38
CA GLY A 10 7.29 -10.19 -16.64
C GLY A 10 6.55 -8.88 -16.45
N GLY A 11 5.89 -8.41 -17.51
CA GLY A 11 4.99 -7.28 -17.46
C GLY A 11 3.56 -7.68 -17.04
N ALA A 12 2.60 -6.86 -17.44
CA ALA A 12 1.18 -7.10 -17.11
C ALA A 12 0.63 -8.41 -17.71
N GLU A 13 1.24 -8.90 -18.76
CA GLU A 13 0.90 -10.18 -19.43
C GLU A 13 1.18 -11.39 -18.57
N ALA A 14 2.06 -11.28 -17.57
CA ALA A 14 2.39 -12.37 -16.65
C ALA A 14 1.36 -12.55 -15.54
N PHE A 15 0.44 -11.60 -15.35
CA PHE A 15 -0.61 -11.69 -14.34
C PHE A 15 -1.63 -12.77 -14.68
N GLN A 16 -1.90 -13.63 -13.71
CA GLN A 16 -2.90 -14.69 -13.79
C GLN A 16 -3.93 -14.52 -12.67
N TYR A 17 -5.22 -14.60 -13.03
CA TYR A 17 -6.29 -14.64 -12.06
C TYR A 17 -6.50 -16.08 -11.61
N VAL A 18 -6.22 -16.36 -10.35
CA VAL A 18 -6.14 -17.72 -9.81
C VAL A 18 -7.01 -17.90 -8.57
N ASP A 19 -7.31 -19.16 -8.28
CA ASP A 19 -7.86 -19.59 -6.99
C ASP A 19 -6.72 -20.09 -6.10
N LEU A 20 -6.61 -19.52 -4.90
CA LEU A 20 -5.68 -19.94 -3.87
C LEU A 20 -6.43 -20.38 -2.61
N GLU A 21 -5.79 -21.17 -1.76
CA GLU A 21 -6.28 -21.42 -0.42
C GLU A 21 -6.29 -20.12 0.40
N ASP A 22 -7.25 -19.98 1.30
CA ASP A 22 -7.29 -18.85 2.22
C ASP A 22 -6.09 -18.93 3.16
N PRO A 23 -5.35 -17.83 3.36
CA PRO A 23 -4.23 -17.81 4.28
C PRO A 23 -4.71 -17.89 5.73
N THR A 24 -3.94 -18.55 6.57
CA THR A 24 -4.24 -18.70 8.00
C THR A 24 -3.27 -17.83 8.80
N PRO A 25 -3.76 -16.88 9.63
CA PRO A 25 -2.90 -16.07 10.47
C PRO A 25 -2.20 -16.90 11.55
N GLY A 26 -0.93 -16.61 11.79
CA GLY A 26 -0.14 -17.13 12.90
C GLY A 26 -0.27 -16.26 14.16
N ASP A 27 0.57 -16.55 15.17
CA ASP A 27 0.61 -15.78 16.41
C ASP A 27 1.01 -14.32 16.15
N GLY A 28 0.19 -13.37 16.62
CA GLY A 28 0.40 -11.94 16.44
C GLY A 28 0.06 -11.41 15.04
N GLU A 29 -0.57 -12.24 14.21
CA GLU A 29 -1.05 -11.87 12.89
C GLU A 29 -2.58 -11.81 12.86
N VAL A 30 -3.11 -11.08 11.90
CA VAL A 30 -4.55 -10.98 11.64
C VAL A 30 -4.85 -11.16 10.16
N LEU A 31 -5.93 -11.84 9.86
CA LEU A 31 -6.49 -11.93 8.51
C LEU A 31 -7.21 -10.62 8.19
N VAL A 32 -6.94 -10.07 7.02
CA VAL A 32 -7.69 -8.93 6.47
C VAL A 32 -8.44 -9.38 5.23
N GLU A 33 -9.75 -9.24 5.25
CA GLU A 33 -10.60 -9.33 4.05
C GLU A 33 -10.45 -8.02 3.28
N VAL A 34 -9.79 -8.09 2.14
CA VAL A 34 -9.38 -6.92 1.35
C VAL A 34 -10.58 -6.36 0.60
N THR A 35 -10.90 -5.11 0.86
CA THR A 35 -11.92 -4.37 0.10
C THR A 35 -11.30 -3.53 -1.00
N ARG A 36 -10.08 -3.04 -0.77
CA ARG A 36 -9.28 -2.25 -1.72
C ARG A 36 -7.80 -2.56 -1.55
N CYS A 37 -7.09 -2.56 -2.65
CA CYS A 37 -5.62 -2.55 -2.67
C CYS A 37 -5.12 -1.33 -3.44
N GLY A 38 -4.03 -0.73 -2.96
CA GLY A 38 -3.33 0.30 -3.70
C GLY A 38 -2.55 -0.30 -4.87
N VAL A 39 -2.43 0.45 -5.96
CA VAL A 39 -1.62 0.10 -7.11
C VAL A 39 -0.49 1.12 -7.23
N ASN A 40 0.73 0.65 -7.09
CA ASN A 40 1.92 1.47 -7.05
C ASN A 40 2.81 1.24 -8.27
N PHE A 41 3.56 2.26 -8.70
CA PHE A 41 4.54 2.09 -9.77
C PHE A 41 5.60 1.03 -9.40
N ALA A 42 5.92 0.91 -8.12
CA ALA A 42 6.81 -0.11 -7.59
C ALA A 42 6.35 -1.55 -7.90
N ASP A 43 5.05 -1.80 -8.01
CA ASP A 43 4.52 -3.13 -8.37
C ASP A 43 4.99 -3.56 -9.75
N THR A 44 5.15 -2.62 -10.70
CA THR A 44 5.66 -2.91 -12.04
C THR A 44 7.12 -3.36 -12.03
N HIS A 45 7.89 -2.94 -11.04
CA HIS A 45 9.26 -3.37 -10.82
C HIS A 45 9.31 -4.69 -10.08
N SER A 46 8.48 -4.87 -9.06
CA SER A 46 8.36 -6.14 -8.33
C SER A 46 8.00 -7.29 -9.27
N THR A 47 7.09 -7.06 -10.22
CA THR A 47 6.70 -8.08 -11.20
C THR A 47 7.80 -8.46 -12.19
N ARG A 48 8.78 -7.59 -12.39
CA ARG A 48 9.96 -7.83 -13.24
C ARG A 48 11.20 -8.28 -12.46
N ASN A 49 11.10 -8.29 -11.12
CA ASN A 49 12.22 -8.53 -10.22
C ASN A 49 13.42 -7.59 -10.45
N ASP A 50 13.14 -6.31 -10.71
CA ASP A 50 14.13 -5.27 -10.99
C ASP A 50 14.05 -4.08 -10.03
N TYR A 51 13.57 -4.33 -8.78
CA TYR A 51 13.43 -3.33 -7.73
C TYR A 51 14.39 -3.56 -6.56
N LEU A 52 14.15 -2.86 -5.43
CA LEU A 52 15.04 -2.82 -4.25
C LEU A 52 15.21 -4.16 -3.53
N ALA A 53 14.21 -5.02 -3.60
CA ALA A 53 14.23 -6.34 -2.96
C ALA A 53 13.93 -7.43 -4.00
N GLU A 54 14.70 -8.50 -3.94
CA GLU A 54 14.48 -9.68 -4.76
C GLU A 54 13.13 -10.31 -4.42
N GLN A 55 12.35 -10.61 -5.45
CA GLN A 55 11.05 -11.27 -5.33
C GLN A 55 11.18 -12.77 -5.53
N GLN A 56 10.26 -13.53 -4.96
CA GLN A 56 10.18 -14.97 -5.13
C GLN A 56 8.86 -15.36 -5.82
N LEU A 57 8.94 -16.37 -6.68
CA LEU A 57 7.78 -16.93 -7.38
C LEU A 57 7.29 -18.21 -6.67
N PRO A 58 5.97 -18.50 -6.69
CA PRO A 58 4.92 -17.65 -7.25
C PRO A 58 4.67 -16.39 -6.41
N LEU A 59 4.42 -15.25 -7.06
CA LEU A 59 4.25 -13.95 -6.40
C LEU A 59 2.81 -13.45 -6.54
N VAL A 60 2.18 -13.08 -5.43
CA VAL A 60 0.99 -12.23 -5.41
C VAL A 60 1.46 -10.81 -5.08
N PRO A 61 1.38 -9.86 -6.02
CA PRO A 61 1.85 -8.49 -5.78
C PRO A 61 0.91 -7.69 -4.87
N GLY A 62 1.19 -6.38 -4.77
CA GLY A 62 0.41 -5.41 -3.98
C GLY A 62 1.00 -5.20 -2.60
N ALA A 63 1.36 -3.94 -2.32
CA ALA A 63 2.11 -3.54 -1.13
C ALA A 63 1.25 -2.88 -0.05
N GLU A 64 0.00 -2.52 -0.37
CA GLU A 64 -0.90 -1.85 0.58
C GLU A 64 -2.35 -2.27 0.37
N VAL A 65 -3.08 -2.38 1.47
CA VAL A 65 -4.48 -2.80 1.47
C VAL A 65 -5.31 -1.97 2.45
N ALA A 66 -6.61 -1.87 2.16
CA ALA A 66 -7.63 -1.54 3.14
C ALA A 66 -8.67 -2.67 3.17
N GLY A 67 -9.25 -2.93 4.33
CA GLY A 67 -10.19 -4.03 4.47
C GLY A 67 -10.73 -4.18 5.88
N ARG A 68 -11.20 -5.38 6.19
CA ARG A 68 -11.81 -5.71 7.47
C ARG A 68 -11.15 -6.93 8.09
N THR A 69 -10.95 -6.85 9.38
CA THR A 69 -10.58 -8.01 10.21
C THR A 69 -11.82 -8.86 10.54
N PRO A 70 -11.67 -10.13 10.96
CA PRO A 70 -12.80 -11.00 11.28
C PRO A 70 -13.70 -10.48 12.41
N ASP A 71 -13.17 -9.66 13.31
CA ASP A 71 -13.90 -8.98 14.38
C ASP A 71 -14.58 -7.67 13.91
N GLY A 72 -14.50 -7.35 12.60
CA GLY A 72 -15.22 -6.25 11.96
C GLY A 72 -14.50 -4.90 11.97
N ARG A 73 -13.29 -4.81 12.53
CA ARG A 73 -12.50 -3.56 12.49
C ARG A 73 -12.13 -3.20 11.06
N ARG A 74 -12.28 -1.93 10.70
CA ARG A 74 -11.75 -1.39 9.44
C ARG A 74 -10.28 -1.05 9.64
N VAL A 75 -9.44 -1.59 8.77
CA VAL A 75 -7.99 -1.40 8.86
C VAL A 75 -7.37 -1.13 7.49
N ALA A 76 -6.27 -0.40 7.50
CA ALA A 76 -5.33 -0.34 6.40
C ALA A 76 -3.99 -0.92 6.86
N ALA A 77 -3.23 -1.50 5.94
CA ALA A 77 -1.92 -2.08 6.26
C ALA A 77 -0.98 -1.99 5.06
N LEU A 78 0.31 -1.76 5.36
CA LEU A 78 1.38 -2.07 4.42
C LEU A 78 1.69 -3.56 4.52
N VAL A 79 1.80 -4.19 3.37
CA VAL A 79 2.17 -5.60 3.22
C VAL A 79 3.40 -5.71 2.33
N GLY A 80 4.24 -6.69 2.55
CA GLY A 80 5.42 -6.89 1.69
C GLY A 80 5.03 -7.36 0.28
N SER A 81 3.95 -8.14 0.20
CA SER A 81 3.30 -8.66 -0.99
C SER A 81 1.96 -9.27 -0.58
N GLY A 82 1.15 -9.72 -1.52
CA GLY A 82 -0.12 -10.39 -1.22
C GLY A 82 -1.36 -9.49 -1.29
N GLY A 83 -1.19 -8.18 -1.51
CA GLY A 83 -2.31 -7.23 -1.54
C GLY A 83 -3.29 -7.45 -2.69
N TYR A 84 -2.85 -8.05 -3.80
CA TYR A 84 -3.71 -8.34 -4.96
C TYR A 84 -4.48 -9.66 -4.78
N ALA A 85 -5.08 -9.84 -3.61
CA ALA A 85 -5.91 -10.98 -3.25
C ALA A 85 -7.12 -10.54 -2.44
N GLU A 86 -8.15 -11.39 -2.35
CA GLU A 86 -9.33 -11.13 -1.51
C GLU A 86 -9.01 -11.13 -0.02
N LYS A 87 -7.93 -11.82 0.38
CA LYS A 87 -7.51 -11.93 1.77
C LYS A 87 -5.99 -11.88 1.87
N VAL A 88 -5.50 -11.25 2.92
CA VAL A 88 -4.07 -11.20 3.25
C VAL A 88 -3.87 -11.31 4.76
N VAL A 89 -2.79 -11.95 5.17
CA VAL A 89 -2.37 -12.00 6.58
C VAL A 89 -1.32 -10.91 6.81
N VAL A 90 -1.49 -10.16 7.89
CA VAL A 90 -0.59 -9.07 8.27
C VAL A 90 -0.28 -9.15 9.77
N PRO A 91 0.91 -8.70 10.22
CA PRO A 91 1.16 -8.51 11.64
C PRO A 91 0.13 -7.53 12.21
N GLU A 92 -0.56 -7.90 13.28
CA GLU A 92 -1.61 -7.05 13.87
C GLU A 92 -1.09 -5.67 14.28
N SER A 93 0.16 -5.62 14.74
CA SER A 93 0.85 -4.38 15.12
C SER A 93 1.10 -3.41 13.95
N LEU A 94 1.00 -3.87 12.70
CA LEU A 94 1.15 -3.06 11.49
C LEU A 94 -0.19 -2.64 10.89
N THR A 95 -1.32 -3.02 11.49
CA THR A 95 -2.62 -2.54 11.07
C THR A 95 -2.88 -1.14 11.61
N ILE A 96 -3.45 -0.29 10.76
CA ILE A 96 -3.83 1.09 11.10
C ILE A 96 -5.36 1.16 11.05
N PRO A 97 -6.03 1.50 12.17
CA PRO A 97 -7.47 1.71 12.15
C PRO A 97 -7.87 2.80 11.16
N VAL A 98 -8.87 2.52 10.33
CA VAL A 98 -9.43 3.49 9.37
C VAL A 98 -10.58 4.24 10.04
N PRO A 99 -10.49 5.59 10.20
CA PRO A 99 -11.57 6.39 10.75
C PRO A 99 -12.85 6.31 9.90
N ASP A 100 -14.00 6.52 10.52
CA ASP A 100 -15.30 6.42 9.83
C ASP A 100 -15.47 7.43 8.69
N GLU A 101 -14.80 8.58 8.79
CA GLU A 101 -14.82 9.64 7.78
C GLU A 101 -13.94 9.36 6.56
N VAL A 102 -13.08 8.33 6.64
CA VAL A 102 -12.18 7.91 5.56
C VAL A 102 -12.77 6.66 4.93
N ASP A 103 -13.00 6.68 3.63
CA ASP A 103 -13.43 5.50 2.90
C ASP A 103 -12.25 4.55 2.60
N ASP A 104 -12.57 3.34 2.14
CA ASP A 104 -11.55 2.33 1.88
C ASP A 104 -10.69 2.67 0.66
N ASP A 105 -11.21 3.45 -0.32
CA ASP A 105 -10.45 3.93 -1.48
C ASP A 105 -9.39 4.93 -1.04
N GLN A 106 -9.76 5.86 -0.17
CA GLN A 106 -8.85 6.83 0.43
C GLN A 106 -7.81 6.15 1.31
N ALA A 107 -8.22 5.17 2.12
CA ALA A 107 -7.34 4.46 3.03
C ALA A 107 -6.27 3.66 2.27
N ALA A 108 -6.67 2.91 1.23
CA ALA A 108 -5.74 2.14 0.41
C ALA A 108 -4.82 3.03 -0.43
N GLY A 109 -5.33 4.14 -0.99
CA GLY A 109 -4.53 5.02 -1.85
C GLY A 109 -3.61 5.99 -1.09
N ALA A 110 -3.79 6.15 0.22
CA ALA A 110 -3.04 7.13 1.00
C ALA A 110 -1.89 6.52 1.82
N LEU A 111 -1.86 5.22 2.05
CA LEU A 111 -0.96 4.66 3.05
C LEU A 111 0.51 4.70 2.61
N ASP A 112 0.88 4.07 1.52
CA ASP A 112 2.26 4.04 1.02
C ASP A 112 2.72 5.43 0.56
N HIS A 113 1.94 6.07 -0.30
CA HIS A 113 2.23 7.40 -0.81
C HIS A 113 2.20 8.47 0.29
N GLY A 114 1.28 8.37 1.24
CA GLY A 114 1.15 9.31 2.35
C GLY A 114 2.30 9.22 3.35
N LEU A 115 2.73 8.02 3.71
CA LEU A 115 3.89 7.81 4.56
C LEU A 115 5.16 8.34 3.90
N THR A 116 5.33 8.08 2.60
CA THR A 116 6.44 8.61 1.81
C THR A 116 6.41 10.14 1.76
N ALA A 117 5.26 10.73 1.43
CA ALA A 117 5.10 12.19 1.40
C ALA A 117 5.34 12.85 2.76
N MET A 118 4.83 12.23 3.84
CA MET A 118 5.05 12.70 5.21
C MET A 118 6.54 12.67 5.58
N ALA A 119 7.23 11.59 5.24
CA ALA A 119 8.67 11.48 5.49
C ALA A 119 9.45 12.55 4.72
N LEU A 120 9.16 12.75 3.44
CA LEU A 120 9.82 13.75 2.60
C LEU A 120 9.60 15.17 3.12
N VAL A 121 8.37 15.55 3.43
CA VAL A 121 8.01 16.92 3.83
C VAL A 121 8.42 17.22 5.28
N LYS A 122 8.15 16.30 6.20
CA LYS A 122 8.30 16.56 7.63
C LYS A 122 9.63 16.13 8.24
N ARG A 123 10.30 15.12 7.66
CA ARG A 123 11.53 14.56 8.23
C ARG A 123 12.78 14.86 7.39
N ILE A 124 12.65 14.95 6.07
CA ILE A 124 13.78 15.19 5.18
C ILE A 124 13.89 16.67 4.85
N ALA A 125 12.84 17.28 4.27
CA ALA A 125 12.83 18.72 3.96
C ALA A 125 12.66 19.58 5.21
N VAL A 126 12.01 19.06 6.26
CA VAL A 126 11.77 19.75 7.55
C VAL A 126 11.16 21.13 7.37
N ILE A 127 10.14 21.22 6.53
CA ILE A 127 9.49 22.50 6.17
C ILE A 127 8.88 23.19 7.39
N VAL A 128 9.13 24.48 7.52
CA VAL A 128 8.53 25.33 8.54
C VAL A 128 7.52 26.32 7.95
N PRO A 129 6.57 26.84 8.74
CA PRO A 129 5.59 27.79 8.27
C PRO A 129 6.22 29.02 7.60
N GLY A 130 5.68 29.40 6.43
CA GLY A 130 6.17 30.52 5.63
C GLY A 130 7.24 30.19 4.61
N GLU A 131 7.77 28.96 4.60
CA GLU A 131 8.70 28.53 3.56
C GLU A 131 7.96 28.17 2.26
N SER A 132 8.64 28.38 1.14
CA SER A 132 8.18 27.93 -0.18
C SER A 132 8.89 26.64 -0.56
N ILE A 133 8.15 25.69 -1.09
CA ILE A 133 8.66 24.41 -1.57
C ILE A 133 8.28 24.19 -3.03
N ALA A 134 9.20 23.65 -3.82
CA ALA A 134 8.92 23.13 -5.14
C ALA A 134 8.78 21.61 -5.05
N ILE A 135 7.69 21.04 -5.56
CA ILE A 135 7.42 19.60 -5.58
C ILE A 135 7.31 19.16 -7.04
N GLU A 136 8.28 18.38 -7.48
CA GLU A 136 8.23 17.75 -8.79
C GLU A 136 7.25 16.58 -8.79
N ALA A 137 6.70 16.23 -9.95
CA ALA A 137 5.68 15.20 -10.13
C ALA A 137 4.48 15.38 -9.16
N ALA A 138 4.06 16.62 -8.90
CA ALA A 138 3.02 16.97 -7.94
C ALA A 138 1.64 16.36 -8.25
N ALA A 139 1.39 15.90 -9.48
CA ALA A 139 0.16 15.21 -9.87
C ALA A 139 0.19 13.70 -9.62
N GLY A 140 1.34 13.12 -9.25
CA GLY A 140 1.46 11.71 -8.88
C GLY A 140 0.95 11.43 -7.46
N GLY A 141 0.80 10.16 -7.08
CA GLY A 141 0.28 9.75 -5.78
C GLY A 141 1.01 10.40 -4.60
N THR A 142 2.33 10.23 -4.51
CA THR A 142 3.15 10.87 -3.47
C THR A 142 3.13 12.40 -3.58
N GLY A 143 3.26 12.94 -4.80
CA GLY A 143 3.30 14.40 -5.03
C GLY A 143 2.02 15.11 -4.57
N THR A 144 0.86 14.56 -4.93
CA THR A 144 -0.45 15.11 -4.53
C THR A 144 -0.60 15.19 -3.01
N LEU A 145 -0.16 14.16 -2.28
CA LEU A 145 -0.19 14.14 -0.82
C LEU A 145 0.89 15.06 -0.22
N ALA A 146 2.08 15.12 -0.83
CA ALA A 146 3.13 16.04 -0.39
C ALA A 146 2.71 17.52 -0.47
N VAL A 147 1.99 17.92 -1.53
CA VAL A 147 1.41 19.28 -1.66
C VAL A 147 0.43 19.55 -0.52
N GLN A 148 -0.47 18.63 -0.21
CA GLN A 148 -1.44 18.79 0.86
C GLN A 148 -0.76 18.88 2.24
N ILE A 149 0.23 18.04 2.50
CA ILE A 149 0.99 18.03 3.75
C ILE A 149 1.81 19.32 3.91
N ALA A 150 2.46 19.79 2.83
CA ALA A 150 3.22 21.04 2.85
C ALA A 150 2.30 22.24 3.12
N LYS A 151 1.16 22.31 2.43
CA LYS A 151 0.15 23.35 2.68
C LYS A 151 -0.38 23.31 4.11
N ALA A 152 -0.67 22.15 4.65
CA ALA A 152 -1.11 21.99 6.05
C ALA A 152 0.02 22.37 7.06
N ALA A 153 1.28 22.31 6.63
CA ALA A 153 2.42 22.76 7.42
C ALA A 153 2.64 24.29 7.38
N GLY A 154 1.87 25.02 6.56
CA GLY A 154 1.97 26.48 6.43
C GLY A 154 2.95 26.95 5.35
N SER A 155 3.29 26.08 4.42
CA SER A 155 4.11 26.40 3.25
C SER A 155 3.27 27.01 2.13
#